data_258e1e29d3f25f60df10febcbf98be75
#
_entry.id   258e1e29d3f25f60df10febcbf98be75
#
_cell.length_a   1.000
_cell.length_b   1.000
_cell.length_c   1.000
_cell.angle_alpha   90.00
_cell.angle_beta   90.00
_cell.angle_gamma   90.00
#
_symmetry.space_group_name_H-M   'P 1'
#
loop_
_entity.id
_entity.type
_entity.pdbx_description
1 polymer ?
#
loop_
_entity_poly.entity_id
_entity_poly.type
_entity_poly.pdbx_seq_one_letter_code
_entity_poly.pdbx_strand_id
1 'polypeptide(L)'
;MGSREEALPGFSPDFPYIASRAELDKYPGQSVPWHWHQAVELFFIESGSLEYYTPKGTACFPSGSGGMVNSNVLHRTKTAVHTYGKNVQLLHIFDVSLLDGGNGSRIGQKYISPVVSDREVELISFSPANPRDEKILELIRDSFQLSDREFGYEMKLRNALSEIWMRIFNQFPFSAQRKECNKRDDKIKQMMAYVHEHYSGKIAVQELAAAAFLSERECFRTFRDCLHMTPVEYIRSYRLQIACRMLADIRIPITDVGYSCGLGSSSYFGKIFREYFYCTPTEYRRKWRNRDI
;
A
#
# COMPACT_ATOMS: atom_id res chain seq x y z
N MET A 1 -16.63 -10.30 12.44
CA MET A 1 -16.71 -9.69 11.10
C MET A 1 -15.33 -9.11 10.83
N GLY A 2 -14.58 -9.73 9.91
CA GLY A 2 -13.17 -9.41 9.68
C GLY A 2 -13.02 -8.06 8.99
N SER A 3 -12.07 -7.27 9.46
CA SER A 3 -11.54 -6.13 8.72
C SER A 3 -11.03 -6.66 7.38
N ARG A 4 -11.53 -6.15 6.26
CA ARG A 4 -11.00 -6.50 4.95
C ARG A 4 -9.72 -5.68 4.71
N GLU A 5 -8.62 -6.25 5.15
CA GLU A 5 -7.29 -5.92 4.68
C GLU A 5 -7.19 -6.05 3.17
N GLU A 6 -6.23 -5.40 2.56
CA GLU A 6 -5.93 -5.67 1.16
C GLU A 6 -5.59 -7.16 1.01
N ALA A 7 -6.32 -7.85 0.14
CA ALA A 7 -5.93 -9.18 -0.26
C ALA A 7 -4.62 -9.08 -1.07
N LEU A 8 -3.57 -9.68 -0.57
CA LEU A 8 -2.28 -9.77 -1.24
C LEU A 8 -2.26 -11.03 -2.13
N PRO A 9 -2.45 -10.92 -3.45
CA PRO A 9 -2.42 -12.07 -4.33
C PRO A 9 -1.05 -12.76 -4.27
N GLY A 10 -1.03 -14.09 -4.10
CA GLY A 10 0.21 -14.84 -3.96
C GLY A 10 0.73 -14.98 -2.51
N PHE A 11 0.07 -14.34 -1.55
CA PHE A 11 0.39 -14.52 -0.14
C PHE A 11 -0.13 -15.88 0.33
N SER A 12 0.76 -16.75 0.74
CA SER A 12 0.44 -18.12 1.16
C SER A 12 0.65 -18.27 2.67
N PRO A 13 -0.25 -18.96 3.40
CA PRO A 13 -0.12 -19.11 4.85
C PRO A 13 1.11 -19.90 5.30
N ASP A 14 1.64 -20.78 4.45
CA ASP A 14 2.83 -21.59 4.72
C ASP A 14 4.14 -20.84 4.44
N PHE A 15 4.10 -19.85 3.52
CA PHE A 15 5.19 -18.93 3.25
C PHE A 15 4.65 -17.52 2.97
N PRO A 16 4.33 -16.75 4.02
CA PRO A 16 3.62 -15.48 3.91
C PRO A 16 4.53 -14.34 3.43
N TYR A 17 4.88 -14.39 2.14
CA TYR A 17 5.83 -13.49 1.49
C TYR A 17 5.48 -13.24 0.03
N ILE A 18 5.71 -12.01 -0.42
CA ILE A 18 5.64 -11.60 -1.82
C ILE A 18 6.88 -10.77 -2.14
N ALA A 19 7.53 -11.08 -3.26
CA ALA A 19 8.48 -10.18 -3.93
C ALA A 19 7.80 -9.52 -5.13
N SER A 20 7.97 -8.22 -5.28
CA SER A 20 7.44 -7.49 -6.41
C SER A 20 8.47 -6.49 -6.95
N ARG A 21 8.65 -6.46 -8.27
CA ARG A 21 9.33 -5.40 -8.98
C ARG A 21 8.29 -4.58 -9.73
N ALA A 22 7.85 -3.48 -9.14
CA ALA A 22 6.75 -2.66 -9.63
C ALA A 22 7.26 -1.45 -10.42
N GLU A 23 6.82 -1.33 -11.68
CA GLU A 23 6.99 -0.12 -12.51
C GLU A 23 5.74 0.75 -12.33
N LEU A 24 5.79 1.78 -11.48
CA LEU A 24 4.61 2.59 -11.15
C LEU A 24 4.03 3.33 -12.35
N ASP A 25 4.83 3.60 -13.37
CA ASP A 25 4.36 4.20 -14.62
C ASP A 25 3.33 3.33 -15.36
N LYS A 26 3.27 2.05 -15.03
CA LYS A 26 2.28 1.10 -15.56
C LYS A 26 0.99 1.06 -14.74
N TYR A 27 0.97 1.67 -13.55
CA TYR A 27 -0.20 1.68 -12.67
C TYR A 27 -1.15 2.82 -13.02
N PRO A 28 -2.47 2.65 -12.79
CA PRO A 28 -3.46 3.70 -12.98
C PRO A 28 -3.11 4.95 -12.17
N GLY A 29 -3.02 6.10 -12.86
CA GLY A 29 -2.63 7.35 -12.21
C GLY A 29 -1.22 7.34 -11.64
N GLN A 30 -0.37 6.39 -12.06
CA GLN A 30 1.02 6.23 -11.61
C GLN A 30 1.10 6.15 -10.08
N SER A 31 0.16 5.44 -9.48
CA SER A 31 0.04 5.36 -8.01
C SER A 31 -0.58 4.04 -7.57
N VAL A 32 -0.19 3.61 -6.37
CA VAL A 32 -0.90 2.62 -5.57
C VAL A 32 -1.83 3.41 -4.63
N PRO A 33 -3.13 3.10 -4.59
CA PRO A 33 -4.09 3.82 -3.76
C PRO A 33 -3.86 3.64 -2.26
N TRP A 34 -4.61 4.38 -1.45
CA TRP A 34 -4.65 4.16 -0.01
C TRP A 34 -5.11 2.74 0.32
N HIS A 35 -4.25 2.00 1.04
CA HIS A 35 -4.48 0.63 1.49
C HIS A 35 -3.72 0.35 2.79
N TRP A 36 -3.98 -0.79 3.40
CA TRP A 36 -3.23 -1.31 4.54
C TRP A 36 -3.26 -2.85 4.52
N HIS A 37 -2.28 -3.45 5.12
CA HIS A 37 -2.17 -4.90 5.34
C HIS A 37 -1.41 -5.19 6.64
N GLN A 38 -1.56 -6.39 7.20
CA GLN A 38 -0.81 -6.81 8.41
C GLN A 38 0.68 -7.04 8.12
N ALA A 39 0.99 -7.38 6.88
CA ALA A 39 2.36 -7.55 6.45
C ALA A 39 3.19 -6.26 6.60
N VAL A 40 4.48 -6.42 6.80
CA VAL A 40 5.47 -5.33 6.68
C VAL A 40 5.88 -5.21 5.22
N GLU A 41 6.11 -4.00 4.76
CA GLU A 41 6.64 -3.71 3.43
C GLU A 41 8.05 -3.12 3.55
N LEU A 42 9.04 -3.81 2.99
CA LEU A 42 10.38 -3.28 2.76
C LEU A 42 10.53 -2.94 1.28
N PHE A 43 11.04 -1.75 0.98
CA PHE A 43 11.19 -1.32 -0.40
C PHE A 43 12.53 -0.65 -0.70
N PHE A 44 12.93 -0.74 -1.96
CA PHE A 44 14.09 -0.07 -2.53
C PHE A 44 13.70 0.58 -3.86
N ILE A 45 14.10 1.82 -4.09
CA ILE A 45 13.85 2.53 -5.34
C ILE A 45 14.99 2.26 -6.32
N GLU A 46 14.72 1.42 -7.31
CA GLU A 46 15.69 1.04 -8.33
C GLU A 46 15.93 2.18 -9.32
N SER A 47 14.86 2.88 -9.72
CA SER A 47 14.95 4.04 -10.61
C SER A 47 13.80 5.01 -10.40
N GLY A 48 14.00 6.28 -10.76
CA GLY A 48 13.00 7.33 -10.60
C GLY A 48 12.92 7.90 -9.19
N SER A 49 11.74 8.35 -8.80
CA SER A 49 11.45 8.86 -7.46
C SER A 49 9.99 8.65 -7.10
N LEU A 50 9.74 8.18 -5.89
CA LEU A 50 8.40 7.88 -5.38
C LEU A 50 8.11 8.68 -4.11
N GLU A 51 6.85 9.04 -3.95
CA GLU A 51 6.30 9.63 -2.73
C GLU A 51 5.45 8.58 -2.01
N TYR A 52 5.77 8.34 -0.75
CA TYR A 52 4.99 7.55 0.18
C TYR A 52 4.21 8.47 1.11
N TYR A 53 2.92 8.23 1.21
CA TYR A 53 1.99 8.97 2.05
C TYR A 53 1.50 8.07 3.16
N THR A 54 1.51 8.59 4.38
CA THR A 54 0.89 7.97 5.57
C THR A 54 0.03 9.03 6.29
N PRO A 55 -0.80 8.67 7.26
CA PRO A 55 -1.52 9.65 8.08
C PRO A 55 -0.62 10.68 8.75
N LYS A 56 0.63 10.33 9.07
CA LYS A 56 1.59 11.23 9.73
C LYS A 56 2.34 12.15 8.77
N GLY A 57 2.29 11.89 7.47
CA GLY A 57 2.94 12.76 6.49
C GLY A 57 3.34 12.08 5.19
N THR A 58 4.19 12.77 4.46
CA THR A 58 4.68 12.34 3.15
C THR A 58 6.21 12.33 3.17
N ALA A 59 6.80 11.28 2.58
CA ALA A 59 8.23 11.19 2.36
C ALA A 59 8.52 10.90 0.88
N CYS A 60 9.58 11.53 0.35
CA CYS A 60 10.04 11.34 -1.02
C CYS A 60 11.29 10.45 -1.04
N PHE A 61 11.28 9.46 -1.92
CA PHE A 61 12.32 8.44 -2.05
C PHE A 61 12.91 8.48 -3.47
N PRO A 62 14.08 9.09 -3.65
CA PRO A 62 14.80 9.05 -4.93
C PRO A 62 15.43 7.67 -5.18
N SER A 63 15.87 7.44 -6.41
CA SER A 63 16.64 6.25 -6.78
C SER A 63 17.81 6.00 -5.82
N GLY A 64 18.02 4.74 -5.42
CA GLY A 64 19.02 4.32 -4.45
C GLY A 64 18.56 4.40 -2.99
N SER A 65 17.44 5.07 -2.70
CA SER A 65 16.84 5.08 -1.36
C SER A 65 15.84 3.94 -1.15
N GLY A 66 15.38 3.77 0.06
CA GLY A 66 14.39 2.77 0.41
C GLY A 66 13.73 3.05 1.76
N GLY A 67 12.92 2.11 2.21
CA GLY A 67 12.23 2.27 3.49
C GLY A 67 11.50 1.04 3.95
N MET A 68 10.83 1.18 5.08
CA MET A 68 9.93 0.19 5.65
C MET A 68 8.60 0.84 6.01
N VAL A 69 7.51 0.33 5.45
CA VAL A 69 6.15 0.60 5.96
C VAL A 69 5.84 -0.45 7.01
N ASN A 70 5.46 0.01 8.20
CA ASN A 70 5.19 -0.89 9.32
C ASN A 70 3.84 -1.63 9.16
N SER A 71 3.68 -2.69 9.94
CA SER A 71 2.45 -3.50 9.97
C SER A 71 1.21 -2.64 10.25
N ASN A 72 0.13 -2.92 9.54
CA ASN A 72 -1.17 -2.23 9.69
C ASN A 72 -1.17 -0.73 9.42
N VAL A 73 -0.13 -0.19 8.81
CA VAL A 73 -0.06 1.24 8.46
C VAL A 73 -0.86 1.50 7.18
N LEU A 74 -1.73 2.50 7.27
CA LEU A 74 -2.42 3.03 6.10
C LEU A 74 -1.45 3.84 5.27
N HIS A 75 -1.26 3.46 4.00
CA HIS A 75 -0.31 4.12 3.13
C HIS A 75 -0.76 4.15 1.67
N ARG A 76 -0.12 5.01 0.90
CA ARG A 76 -0.30 5.21 -0.53
C ARG A 76 1.05 5.54 -1.14
N THR A 77 1.30 5.05 -2.36
CA THR A 77 2.52 5.37 -3.12
C THR A 77 2.18 6.04 -4.45
N LYS A 78 2.95 7.02 -4.85
CA LYS A 78 2.79 7.73 -6.11
C LYS A 78 4.16 8.09 -6.70
N THR A 79 4.26 8.21 -8.03
CA THR A 79 5.43 8.81 -8.67
C THR A 79 5.56 10.27 -8.26
N ALA A 80 6.78 10.70 -7.94
CA ALA A 80 7.03 12.11 -7.63
C ALA A 80 6.84 12.98 -8.89
N VAL A 81 6.44 14.23 -8.68
CA VAL A 81 6.28 15.19 -9.77
C VAL A 81 7.66 15.51 -10.37
N HIS A 82 7.73 15.58 -11.70
CA HIS A 82 8.96 15.89 -12.47
C HIS A 82 10.02 14.76 -12.53
N THR A 83 9.64 13.50 -12.35
CA THR A 83 10.55 12.39 -12.64
C THR A 83 10.59 12.09 -14.15
N TYR A 84 11.81 12.09 -14.71
CA TYR A 84 12.05 11.62 -16.07
C TYR A 84 12.48 10.16 -16.04
N GLY A 85 11.90 9.35 -16.92
CA GLY A 85 12.23 7.93 -17.03
C GLY A 85 11.28 7.03 -16.28
N LYS A 86 11.70 5.79 -16.04
CA LYS A 86 10.90 4.78 -15.36
C LYS A 86 10.99 4.91 -13.84
N ASN A 87 9.85 4.80 -13.18
CA ASN A 87 9.76 4.73 -11.73
C ASN A 87 9.59 3.27 -11.30
N VAL A 88 10.65 2.68 -10.79
CA VAL A 88 10.71 1.26 -10.43
C VAL A 88 11.07 1.10 -8.96
N GLN A 89 10.26 0.32 -8.27
CA GLN A 89 10.53 -0.11 -6.90
C GLN A 89 10.63 -1.62 -6.79
N LEU A 90 11.50 -2.07 -5.90
CA LEU A 90 11.60 -3.45 -5.43
C LEU A 90 10.91 -3.52 -4.07
N LEU A 91 10.04 -4.50 -3.88
CA LEU A 91 9.19 -4.65 -2.70
C LEU A 91 9.31 -6.06 -2.12
N HIS A 92 9.60 -6.17 -0.82
CA HIS A 92 9.35 -7.35 -0.01
C HIS A 92 8.14 -7.07 0.87
N ILE A 93 7.07 -7.81 0.70
CA ILE A 93 5.87 -7.76 1.54
C ILE A 93 5.80 -9.10 2.27
N PHE A 94 5.85 -9.09 3.60
CA PHE A 94 5.86 -10.32 4.38
C PHE A 94 5.17 -10.18 5.73
N ASP A 95 4.51 -11.25 6.15
CA ASP A 95 4.06 -11.36 7.54
C ASP A 95 5.25 -11.62 8.45
N VAL A 96 5.28 -10.98 9.59
CA VAL A 96 6.41 -11.10 10.53
C VAL A 96 6.55 -12.48 11.14
N SER A 97 5.52 -13.34 11.04
CA SER A 97 5.60 -14.76 11.41
C SER A 97 6.68 -15.50 10.62
N LEU A 98 7.06 -15.01 9.45
CA LEU A 98 8.20 -15.51 8.67
C LEU A 98 9.51 -15.42 9.46
N LEU A 99 9.64 -14.43 10.35
CA LEU A 99 10.86 -14.14 11.12
C LEU A 99 10.77 -14.65 12.56
N ASP A 100 9.59 -14.61 13.18
CA ASP A 100 9.44 -14.72 14.63
C ASP A 100 9.55 -16.14 15.18
N GLY A 101 9.43 -17.16 14.33
CA GLY A 101 9.51 -18.57 14.74
C GLY A 101 8.25 -19.09 15.45
N GLY A 102 7.13 -18.38 15.36
CA GLY A 102 5.81 -18.78 15.87
C GLY A 102 5.34 -18.03 17.11
N ASN A 103 4.04 -18.19 17.39
CA ASN A 103 3.36 -17.47 18.48
C ASN A 103 4.06 -17.64 19.83
N GLY A 104 4.33 -16.50 20.49
CA GLY A 104 4.95 -16.48 21.81
C GLY A 104 6.46 -16.74 21.85
N SER A 105 7.10 -16.80 20.68
CA SER A 105 8.54 -17.02 20.60
C SER A 105 9.33 -15.89 21.26
N ARG A 106 10.55 -16.22 21.74
CA ARG A 106 11.46 -15.22 22.30
C ARG A 106 11.88 -14.18 21.25
N ILE A 107 12.01 -14.58 19.98
CA ILE A 107 12.32 -13.69 18.87
C ILE A 107 11.18 -12.71 18.67
N GLY A 108 9.94 -13.21 18.57
CA GLY A 108 8.74 -12.40 18.41
C GLY A 108 8.57 -11.36 19.52
N GLN A 109 8.70 -11.79 20.78
CA GLN A 109 8.53 -10.90 21.92
C GLN A 109 9.63 -9.83 22.02
N LYS A 110 10.89 -10.21 21.76
CA LYS A 110 12.04 -9.32 22.00
C LYS A 110 12.34 -8.39 20.83
N TYR A 111 12.17 -8.86 19.59
CA TYR A 111 12.66 -8.13 18.41
C TYR A 111 11.57 -7.74 17.40
N ILE A 112 10.46 -8.47 17.37
CA ILE A 112 9.38 -8.20 16.39
C ILE A 112 8.30 -7.32 17.00
N SER A 113 7.71 -7.74 18.11
CA SER A 113 6.61 -7.04 18.77
C SER A 113 6.90 -5.57 19.05
N PRO A 114 8.09 -5.17 19.55
CA PRO A 114 8.38 -3.76 19.79
C PRO A 114 8.29 -2.89 18.52
N VAL A 115 8.64 -3.43 17.37
CA VAL A 115 8.59 -2.71 16.08
C VAL A 115 7.15 -2.61 15.57
N VAL A 116 6.50 -3.77 15.39
CA VAL A 116 5.16 -3.81 14.75
C VAL A 116 4.05 -3.23 15.62
N SER A 117 4.26 -3.17 16.94
CA SER A 117 3.32 -2.55 17.87
C SER A 117 3.58 -1.06 18.09
N ASP A 118 4.71 -0.53 17.61
CA ASP A 118 5.02 0.89 17.75
C ASP A 118 4.27 1.71 16.70
N ARG A 119 3.14 2.29 17.11
CA ARG A 119 2.27 3.12 16.27
C ARG A 119 2.84 4.49 15.94
N GLU A 120 3.93 4.89 16.60
CA GLU A 120 4.64 6.11 16.23
C GLU A 120 5.48 5.89 14.96
N VAL A 121 5.82 4.64 14.65
CA VAL A 121 6.60 4.25 13.49
C VAL A 121 5.65 3.77 12.39
N GLU A 122 5.26 4.68 11.49
CA GLU A 122 4.48 4.34 10.29
C GLU A 122 5.40 4.01 9.12
N LEU A 123 6.40 4.84 8.90
CA LEU A 123 7.33 4.77 7.78
C LEU A 123 8.74 5.06 8.27
N ILE A 124 9.67 4.14 8.00
CA ILE A 124 11.11 4.35 8.20
C ILE A 124 11.74 4.62 6.85
N SER A 125 12.55 5.68 6.77
CA SER A 125 13.26 6.05 5.55
C SER A 125 14.74 5.67 5.65
N PHE A 126 15.28 5.08 4.59
CA PHE A 126 16.69 4.79 4.41
C PHE A 126 17.26 5.63 3.27
N SER A 127 18.32 6.37 3.54
CA SER A 127 18.95 7.29 2.58
C SER A 127 20.37 6.82 2.23
N PRO A 128 20.75 6.80 0.95
CA PRO A 128 22.13 6.49 0.55
C PRO A 128 23.14 7.52 1.05
N ALA A 129 22.66 8.71 1.44
CA ALA A 129 23.52 9.75 2.06
C ALA A 129 23.84 9.47 3.54
N ASN A 130 23.15 8.50 4.18
CA ASN A 130 23.39 8.11 5.56
C ASN A 130 24.20 6.81 5.60
N PRO A 131 25.46 6.81 6.07
CA PRO A 131 26.29 5.59 6.11
C PRO A 131 25.69 4.43 6.93
N ARG A 132 24.80 4.72 7.88
CA ARG A 132 24.13 3.69 8.69
C ARG A 132 23.08 2.94 7.88
N ASP A 133 22.51 3.56 6.85
CA ASP A 133 21.46 2.97 6.01
C ASP A 133 22.03 2.17 4.84
N GLU A 134 23.29 2.43 4.46
CA GLU A 134 23.94 1.83 3.28
C GLU A 134 23.81 0.31 3.28
N LYS A 135 24.17 -0.33 4.41
CA LYS A 135 24.11 -1.80 4.51
C LYS A 135 22.66 -2.34 4.46
N ILE A 136 21.69 -1.60 4.97
CA ILE A 136 20.27 -1.98 4.88
C ILE A 136 19.83 -1.94 3.42
N LEU A 137 20.14 -0.85 2.71
CA LEU A 137 19.81 -0.66 1.30
C LEU A 137 20.46 -1.71 0.40
N GLU A 138 21.73 -2.04 0.64
CA GLU A 138 22.41 -3.13 -0.05
C GLU A 138 21.69 -4.47 0.16
N LEU A 139 21.40 -4.83 1.41
CA LEU A 139 20.75 -6.09 1.73
C LEU A 139 19.35 -6.20 1.11
N ILE A 140 18.55 -5.12 1.11
CA ILE A 140 17.25 -5.10 0.44
C ILE A 140 17.45 -5.33 -1.07
N ARG A 141 18.33 -4.61 -1.73
CA ARG A 141 18.61 -4.78 -3.15
C ARG A 141 19.13 -6.18 -3.50
N ASP A 142 20.10 -6.67 -2.74
CA ASP A 142 20.77 -7.93 -3.02
C ASP A 142 19.86 -9.14 -2.78
N SER A 143 18.91 -9.04 -1.82
CA SER A 143 17.90 -10.09 -1.58
C SER A 143 16.97 -10.32 -2.79
N PHE A 144 16.79 -9.34 -3.68
CA PHE A 144 16.07 -9.51 -4.93
C PHE A 144 16.83 -10.32 -6.00
N GLN A 145 18.12 -10.61 -5.78
CA GLN A 145 18.90 -11.49 -6.66
C GLN A 145 18.67 -12.98 -6.33
N LEU A 146 18.05 -13.28 -5.20
CA LEU A 146 17.69 -14.64 -4.81
C LEU A 146 16.63 -15.19 -5.76
N SER A 147 16.85 -16.37 -6.31
CA SER A 147 15.91 -17.04 -7.21
C SER A 147 15.11 -18.11 -6.46
N ASP A 148 13.80 -18.11 -6.63
CA ASP A 148 12.88 -19.12 -6.11
C ASP A 148 13.14 -20.54 -6.66
N ARG A 149 13.96 -20.63 -7.71
CA ARG A 149 14.41 -21.91 -8.31
C ARG A 149 15.66 -22.48 -7.66
N GLU A 150 16.34 -21.71 -6.81
CA GLU A 150 17.56 -22.16 -6.15
C GLU A 150 17.25 -22.98 -4.90
N PHE A 151 18.07 -24.01 -4.68
CA PHE A 151 18.01 -24.79 -3.44
C PHE A 151 18.18 -23.90 -2.21
N GLY A 152 17.27 -24.02 -1.26
CA GLY A 152 17.29 -23.29 0.00
C GLY A 152 16.88 -21.82 -0.11
N TYR A 153 16.15 -21.44 -1.17
CA TYR A 153 15.65 -20.08 -1.38
C TYR A 153 14.95 -19.50 -0.16
N GLU A 154 13.99 -20.22 0.41
CA GLU A 154 13.19 -19.76 1.56
C GLU A 154 14.08 -19.47 2.78
N MET A 155 15.08 -20.33 3.01
CA MET A 155 16.04 -20.15 4.11
C MET A 155 16.96 -18.95 3.86
N LYS A 156 17.49 -18.80 2.63
CA LYS A 156 18.34 -17.67 2.25
C LYS A 156 17.59 -16.37 2.38
N LEU A 157 16.36 -16.31 1.87
CA LEU A 157 15.50 -15.14 1.95
C LEU A 157 15.15 -14.77 3.40
N ARG A 158 14.72 -15.75 4.20
CA ARG A 158 14.44 -15.54 5.62
C ARG A 158 15.66 -14.99 6.36
N ASN A 159 16.85 -15.52 6.09
CA ASN A 159 18.09 -15.03 6.69
C ASN A 159 18.40 -13.59 6.28
N ALA A 160 18.22 -13.24 5.00
CA ALA A 160 18.40 -11.87 4.51
C ALA A 160 17.41 -10.89 5.18
N LEU A 161 16.13 -11.24 5.23
CA LEU A 161 15.10 -10.42 5.89
C LEU A 161 15.37 -10.31 7.41
N SER A 162 15.85 -11.37 8.06
CA SER A 162 16.21 -11.35 9.49
C SER A 162 17.40 -10.43 9.76
N GLU A 163 18.40 -10.41 8.87
CA GLU A 163 19.56 -9.51 8.99
C GLU A 163 19.15 -8.06 8.80
N ILE A 164 18.30 -7.77 7.80
CA ILE A 164 17.72 -6.43 7.58
C ILE A 164 16.95 -5.99 8.83
N TRP A 165 16.10 -6.86 9.37
CA TRP A 165 15.29 -6.57 10.55
C TRP A 165 16.15 -6.25 11.79
N MET A 166 17.20 -7.03 12.05
CA MET A 166 18.11 -6.78 13.17
C MET A 166 18.81 -5.42 13.05
N ARG A 167 19.18 -4.99 11.84
CA ARG A 167 19.79 -3.69 11.61
C ARG A 167 18.81 -2.56 11.86
N ILE A 168 17.57 -2.68 11.36
CA ILE A 168 16.49 -1.73 11.62
C ILE A 168 16.23 -1.65 13.13
N PHE A 169 16.09 -2.80 13.81
CA PHE A 169 15.84 -2.84 15.24
C PHE A 169 16.93 -2.15 16.05
N ASN A 170 18.20 -2.36 15.68
CA ASN A 170 19.35 -1.75 16.37
C ASN A 170 19.53 -0.26 16.10
N GLN A 171 19.06 0.21 14.95
CA GLN A 171 19.26 1.62 14.52
C GLN A 171 18.19 2.55 15.07
N PHE A 172 16.97 2.06 15.26
CA PHE A 172 15.82 2.87 15.65
C PHE A 172 15.36 2.57 17.07
N PRO A 173 15.07 3.61 17.88
CA PRO A 173 14.55 3.42 19.23
C PRO A 173 13.06 3.08 19.18
N PHE A 174 12.72 1.79 19.20
CA PHE A 174 11.33 1.34 19.28
C PHE A 174 10.81 1.38 20.72
N SER A 175 9.63 1.95 20.91
CA SER A 175 8.98 2.02 22.22
C SER A 175 8.17 0.75 22.48
N ALA A 176 8.57 -0.02 23.50
CA ALA A 176 7.78 -1.17 23.97
C ALA A 176 6.46 -0.78 24.67
N GLN A 177 6.17 0.52 24.81
CA GLN A 177 4.94 0.98 25.46
C GLN A 177 3.79 0.87 24.47
N ARG A 178 2.84 -0.02 24.78
CA ARG A 178 1.49 -0.01 24.20
C ARG A 178 0.81 1.34 24.54
N LYS A 179 1.01 2.35 23.69
CA LYS A 179 0.11 3.49 23.73
C LYS A 179 -1.26 3.04 23.24
N GLU A 180 -2.30 3.60 23.86
CA GLU A 180 -3.71 3.31 23.54
C GLU A 180 -3.96 3.36 22.01
N CYS A 181 -4.78 2.42 21.55
CA CYS A 181 -5.26 2.31 20.18
C CYS A 181 -5.59 3.70 19.61
N ASN A 182 -4.96 4.08 18.49
CA ASN A 182 -5.35 5.29 17.78
C ASN A 182 -6.75 5.04 17.18
N LYS A 183 -7.78 5.39 17.96
CA LYS A 183 -9.20 5.20 17.60
C LYS A 183 -9.53 5.75 16.21
N ARG A 184 -8.75 6.73 15.71
CA ARG A 184 -8.92 7.32 14.38
C ARG A 184 -8.52 6.37 13.26
N ASP A 185 -7.40 5.66 13.39
CA ASP A 185 -6.91 4.73 12.37
C ASP A 185 -7.86 3.55 12.20
N ASP A 186 -8.40 3.06 13.32
CA ASP A 186 -9.42 2.01 13.27
C ASP A 186 -10.72 2.53 12.62
N LYS A 187 -11.11 3.78 12.92
CA LYS A 187 -12.30 4.40 12.34
C LYS A 187 -12.18 4.64 10.83
N ILE A 188 -11.03 5.16 10.35
CA ILE A 188 -10.84 5.35 8.92
C ILE A 188 -10.83 4.01 8.18
N LYS A 189 -10.20 2.96 8.73
CA LYS A 189 -10.21 1.61 8.14
C LYS A 189 -11.62 1.02 8.07
N GLN A 190 -12.45 1.19 9.11
CA GLN A 190 -13.86 0.77 9.09
C GLN A 190 -14.65 1.47 7.96
N MET A 191 -14.47 2.79 7.81
CA MET A 191 -15.12 3.55 6.76
C MET A 191 -14.62 3.15 5.35
N MET A 192 -13.32 2.92 5.19
CA MET A 192 -12.76 2.43 3.92
C MET A 192 -13.31 1.04 3.57
N ALA A 193 -13.36 0.11 4.53
CA ALA A 193 -13.95 -1.21 4.34
C ALA A 193 -15.41 -1.11 3.90
N TYR A 194 -16.20 -0.22 4.51
CA TYR A 194 -17.57 0.04 4.09
C TYR A 194 -17.66 0.49 2.63
N VAL A 195 -16.79 1.43 2.20
CA VAL A 195 -16.72 1.86 0.81
C VAL A 195 -16.38 0.69 -0.12
N HIS A 196 -15.41 -0.15 0.26
CA HIS A 196 -14.99 -1.31 -0.54
C HIS A 196 -16.10 -2.36 -0.72
N GLU A 197 -17.01 -2.47 0.25
CA GLU A 197 -18.15 -3.38 0.16
C GLU A 197 -19.33 -2.82 -0.63
N HIS A 198 -19.49 -1.50 -0.65
CA HIS A 198 -20.69 -0.84 -1.17
C HIS A 198 -20.42 0.09 -2.37
N TYR A 199 -19.20 0.10 -2.92
CA TYR A 199 -18.80 1.06 -3.97
C TYR A 199 -19.69 1.08 -5.21
N SER A 200 -20.28 -0.05 -5.58
CA SER A 200 -21.14 -0.15 -6.76
C SER A 200 -22.48 0.56 -6.59
N GLY A 201 -22.98 0.70 -5.35
CA GLY A 201 -24.22 1.33 -5.00
C GLY A 201 -24.06 2.80 -4.61
N LYS A 202 -25.19 3.41 -4.21
CA LYS A 202 -25.18 4.75 -3.61
C LYS A 202 -24.65 4.67 -2.20
N ILE A 203 -23.66 5.47 -1.86
CA ILE A 203 -23.11 5.62 -0.50
C ILE A 203 -23.41 7.02 -0.02
N ALA A 204 -24.24 7.16 1.03
CA ALA A 204 -24.42 8.41 1.74
C ALA A 204 -23.32 8.60 2.79
N VAL A 205 -22.86 9.84 2.99
CA VAL A 205 -21.85 10.14 4.01
C VAL A 205 -22.35 9.78 5.41
N GLN A 206 -23.64 9.89 5.64
CA GLN A 206 -24.28 9.49 6.90
C GLN A 206 -24.12 7.99 7.17
N GLU A 207 -24.33 7.14 6.16
CA GLU A 207 -24.16 5.68 6.28
C GLU A 207 -22.67 5.32 6.54
N LEU A 208 -21.78 6.01 5.82
CA LEU A 208 -20.35 5.87 5.99
C LEU A 208 -19.88 6.25 7.40
N ALA A 209 -20.38 7.35 7.94
CA ALA A 209 -20.10 7.79 9.30
C ALA A 209 -20.65 6.79 10.35
N ALA A 210 -21.88 6.29 10.13
CA ALA A 210 -22.51 5.31 11.01
C ALA A 210 -21.74 3.98 11.06
N ALA A 211 -21.13 3.54 9.94
CA ALA A 211 -20.31 2.32 9.88
C ALA A 211 -19.10 2.37 10.84
N ALA A 212 -18.65 3.57 11.19
CA ALA A 212 -17.58 3.78 12.16
C ALA A 212 -18.05 4.39 13.49
N PHE A 213 -19.36 4.45 13.76
CA PHE A 213 -19.94 5.09 14.95
C PHE A 213 -19.48 6.55 15.11
N LEU A 214 -19.49 7.31 14.04
CA LEU A 214 -19.11 8.73 13.98
C LEU A 214 -20.28 9.59 13.49
N SER A 215 -20.25 10.88 13.84
CA SER A 215 -21.04 11.89 13.17
C SER A 215 -20.49 12.20 11.76
N GLU A 216 -21.29 12.75 10.86
CA GLU A 216 -20.82 13.17 9.53
C GLU A 216 -19.64 14.15 9.64
N ARG A 217 -19.70 15.10 10.58
CA ARG A 217 -18.61 16.06 10.82
C ARG A 217 -17.30 15.37 11.19
N GLU A 218 -17.36 14.36 12.04
CA GLU A 218 -16.18 13.58 12.42
C GLU A 218 -15.69 12.69 11.28
N CYS A 219 -16.59 12.14 10.46
CA CYS A 219 -16.24 11.43 9.24
C CYS A 219 -15.42 12.31 8.31
N PHE A 220 -15.90 13.51 7.97
CA PHE A 220 -15.13 14.46 7.14
C PHE A 220 -13.77 14.80 7.74
N ARG A 221 -13.73 15.05 9.06
CA ARG A 221 -12.47 15.36 9.76
C ARG A 221 -11.51 14.18 9.69
N THR A 222 -11.97 12.96 9.98
CA THR A 222 -11.13 11.75 9.94
C THR A 222 -10.55 11.49 8.55
N PHE A 223 -11.35 11.63 7.48
CA PHE A 223 -10.84 11.50 6.11
C PHE A 223 -9.80 12.57 5.77
N ARG A 224 -10.01 13.82 6.18
CA ARG A 224 -9.03 14.88 5.95
C ARG A 224 -7.73 14.67 6.73
N ASP A 225 -7.83 14.29 7.99
CA ASP A 225 -6.68 14.10 8.87
C ASP A 225 -5.85 12.88 8.46
N CYS A 226 -6.50 11.75 8.04
CA CYS A 226 -5.81 10.51 7.73
C CYS A 226 -5.44 10.36 6.25
N LEU A 227 -6.27 10.86 5.32
CA LEU A 227 -6.11 10.63 3.87
C LEU A 227 -5.91 11.92 3.08
N HIS A 228 -5.96 13.09 3.72
CA HIS A 228 -5.86 14.41 3.10
C HIS A 228 -6.90 14.64 1.97
N MET A 229 -8.07 14.01 2.09
CA MET A 229 -9.16 14.12 1.14
C MET A 229 -10.53 14.03 1.85
N THR A 230 -11.59 14.36 1.14
CA THR A 230 -12.96 14.20 1.63
C THR A 230 -13.45 12.75 1.45
N PRO A 231 -14.49 12.31 2.19
CA PRO A 231 -15.14 11.01 1.97
C PRO A 231 -15.62 10.82 0.52
N VAL A 232 -16.18 11.86 -0.09
CA VAL A 232 -16.70 11.81 -1.47
C VAL A 232 -15.56 11.64 -2.48
N GLU A 233 -14.44 12.34 -2.28
CA GLU A 233 -13.25 12.19 -3.11
C GLU A 233 -12.67 10.78 -2.99
N TYR A 234 -12.64 10.22 -1.77
CA TYR A 234 -12.20 8.84 -1.55
C TYR A 234 -13.08 7.84 -2.29
N ILE A 235 -14.41 7.90 -2.12
CA ILE A 235 -15.36 7.02 -2.81
C ILE A 235 -15.15 7.10 -4.32
N ARG A 236 -15.02 8.31 -4.87
CA ARG A 236 -14.79 8.52 -6.30
C ARG A 236 -13.46 7.93 -6.77
N SER A 237 -12.38 8.16 -6.04
CA SER A 237 -11.07 7.62 -6.39
C SER A 237 -11.06 6.09 -6.38
N TYR A 238 -11.67 5.46 -5.38
CA TYR A 238 -11.78 4.02 -5.29
C TYR A 238 -12.57 3.42 -6.46
N ARG A 239 -13.73 4.01 -6.80
CA ARG A 239 -14.53 3.60 -7.96
C ARG A 239 -13.76 3.69 -9.27
N LEU A 240 -12.99 4.76 -9.46
CA LEU A 240 -12.15 4.94 -10.66
C LEU A 240 -11.04 3.88 -10.74
N GLN A 241 -10.48 3.43 -9.62
CA GLN A 241 -9.49 2.34 -9.60
C GLN A 241 -10.12 1.00 -9.97
N ILE A 242 -11.32 0.70 -9.43
CA ILE A 242 -12.06 -0.49 -9.83
C ILE A 242 -12.39 -0.43 -11.34
N ALA A 243 -12.78 0.74 -11.84
CA ALA A 243 -13.03 0.93 -13.28
C ALA A 243 -11.76 0.64 -14.11
N CYS A 244 -10.58 1.06 -13.67
CA CYS A 244 -9.32 0.73 -14.34
C CYS A 244 -9.07 -0.78 -14.41
N ARG A 245 -9.29 -1.52 -13.31
CA ARG A 245 -9.19 -2.99 -13.28
C ARG A 245 -10.18 -3.64 -14.24
N MET A 246 -11.43 -3.18 -14.27
CA MET A 246 -12.46 -3.68 -15.21
C MET A 246 -12.15 -3.34 -16.66
N LEU A 247 -11.54 -2.17 -16.93
CA LEU A 247 -11.13 -1.78 -18.27
C LEU A 247 -10.00 -2.66 -18.83
N ALA A 248 -9.19 -3.29 -17.99
CA ALA A 248 -8.18 -4.27 -18.41
C ALA A 248 -8.79 -5.54 -19.00
N ASP A 249 -9.99 -5.93 -18.55
CA ASP A 249 -10.75 -7.03 -19.16
C ASP A 249 -11.52 -6.54 -20.39
N ILE A 250 -11.09 -7.00 -21.56
CA ILE A 250 -11.70 -6.59 -22.85
C ILE A 250 -13.13 -7.13 -23.05
N ARG A 251 -13.52 -8.15 -22.29
CA ARG A 251 -14.86 -8.77 -22.38
C ARG A 251 -15.94 -7.88 -21.77
N ILE A 252 -15.57 -6.95 -20.89
CA ILE A 252 -16.50 -6.02 -20.23
C ILE A 252 -16.70 -4.80 -21.12
N PRO A 253 -17.92 -4.50 -21.60
CA PRO A 253 -18.21 -3.29 -22.35
C PRO A 253 -17.87 -2.03 -21.55
N ILE A 254 -17.26 -1.03 -22.18
CA ILE A 254 -16.89 0.23 -21.49
C ILE A 254 -18.13 0.93 -20.90
N THR A 255 -19.27 0.80 -21.56
CA THR A 255 -20.55 1.32 -21.07
C THR A 255 -20.95 0.73 -19.72
N ASP A 256 -20.65 -0.54 -19.50
CA ASP A 256 -21.06 -1.27 -18.30
C ASP A 256 -20.12 -1.00 -17.13
N VAL A 257 -18.85 -0.68 -17.42
CA VAL A 257 -17.85 -0.36 -16.39
C VAL A 257 -18.32 0.79 -15.49
N GLY A 258 -18.83 1.87 -16.09
CA GLY A 258 -19.31 3.04 -15.34
C GLY A 258 -20.41 2.69 -14.34
N TYR A 259 -21.39 1.93 -14.77
CA TYR A 259 -22.50 1.49 -13.92
C TYR A 259 -22.04 0.52 -12.84
N SER A 260 -21.25 -0.50 -13.21
CA SER A 260 -20.75 -1.52 -12.29
C SER A 260 -19.86 -0.95 -11.18
N CYS A 261 -19.19 0.17 -11.45
CA CYS A 261 -18.37 0.87 -10.45
C CYS A 261 -19.14 1.96 -9.67
N GLY A 262 -20.45 2.10 -9.89
CA GLY A 262 -21.25 3.16 -9.22
C GLY A 262 -20.93 4.57 -9.70
N LEU A 263 -20.35 4.73 -10.90
CA LEU A 263 -20.00 6.01 -11.50
C LEU A 263 -21.12 6.57 -12.41
N GLY A 264 -22.27 5.89 -12.47
CA GLY A 264 -23.44 6.32 -13.19
C GLY A 264 -23.33 6.17 -14.71
N SER A 265 -23.89 7.14 -15.47
CA SER A 265 -23.96 7.06 -16.94
C SER A 265 -22.57 7.06 -17.60
N SER A 266 -22.46 6.42 -18.78
CA SER A 266 -21.23 6.39 -19.58
C SER A 266 -20.66 7.78 -19.86
N SER A 267 -21.52 8.79 -20.08
CA SER A 267 -21.10 10.17 -20.31
C SER A 267 -20.46 10.78 -19.06
N TYR A 268 -21.06 10.60 -17.90
CA TYR A 268 -20.52 11.07 -16.63
C TYR A 268 -19.23 10.32 -16.28
N PHE A 269 -19.23 9.00 -16.42
CA PHE A 269 -18.02 8.18 -16.25
C PHE A 269 -16.87 8.64 -17.15
N GLY A 270 -17.12 8.82 -18.44
CA GLY A 270 -16.10 9.30 -19.38
C GLY A 270 -15.53 10.67 -19.00
N LYS A 271 -16.39 11.61 -18.51
CA LYS A 271 -15.96 12.93 -18.05
C LYS A 271 -15.03 12.84 -16.85
N ILE A 272 -15.47 12.20 -15.75
CA ILE A 272 -14.68 12.12 -14.51
C ILE A 272 -13.42 11.26 -14.68
N PHE A 273 -13.45 10.22 -15.51
CA PHE A 273 -12.30 9.41 -15.84
C PHE A 273 -11.22 10.25 -16.54
N ARG A 274 -11.62 11.08 -17.53
CA ARG A 274 -10.71 12.00 -18.22
C ARG A 274 -10.14 13.07 -17.29
N GLU A 275 -10.96 13.64 -16.40
CA GLU A 275 -10.49 14.61 -15.41
C GLU A 275 -9.45 14.02 -14.46
N TYR A 276 -9.56 12.75 -14.13
CA TYR A 276 -8.67 12.09 -13.16
C TYR A 276 -7.41 11.49 -13.81
N PHE A 277 -7.52 10.85 -14.98
CA PHE A 277 -6.43 10.13 -15.65
C PHE A 277 -5.89 10.83 -16.90
N TYR A 278 -6.42 11.99 -17.27
CA TYR A 278 -6.04 12.77 -18.46
C TYR A 278 -6.16 11.98 -19.78
N CYS A 279 -6.97 10.93 -19.82
CA CYS A 279 -7.31 10.15 -21.01
C CYS A 279 -8.73 9.57 -20.89
N THR A 280 -9.31 9.19 -22.02
CA THR A 280 -10.62 8.53 -22.03
C THR A 280 -10.52 7.06 -21.60
N PRO A 281 -11.63 6.44 -21.11
CA PRO A 281 -11.66 5.00 -20.82
C PRO A 281 -11.24 4.14 -22.02
N THR A 282 -11.58 4.54 -23.25
CA THR A 282 -11.21 3.83 -24.49
C THR A 282 -9.70 3.92 -24.75
N GLU A 283 -9.11 5.11 -24.62
CA GLU A 283 -7.66 5.31 -24.75
C GLU A 283 -6.91 4.56 -23.67
N TYR A 284 -7.43 4.58 -22.44
CA TYR A 284 -6.88 3.83 -21.33
C TYR A 284 -6.86 2.32 -21.65
N ARG A 285 -8.00 1.72 -22.05
CA ARG A 285 -8.09 0.32 -22.43
C ARG A 285 -7.11 -0.04 -23.53
N ARG A 286 -6.98 0.81 -24.58
CA ARG A 286 -6.03 0.56 -25.69
C ARG A 286 -4.58 0.55 -25.21
N LYS A 287 -4.21 1.45 -24.28
CA LYS A 287 -2.86 1.56 -23.73
C LYS A 287 -2.49 0.35 -22.88
N TRP A 288 -3.45 -0.21 -22.14
CA TRP A 288 -3.23 -1.25 -21.14
C TRP A 288 -3.60 -2.68 -21.61
N ARG A 289 -4.19 -2.80 -22.79
CA ARG A 289 -4.61 -4.07 -23.39
C ARG A 289 -3.48 -5.10 -23.59
N ASN A 290 -2.24 -4.67 -23.71
CA ASN A 290 -1.07 -5.50 -24.04
C ASN A 290 -0.07 -5.58 -22.88
N ARG A 291 -0.48 -5.26 -21.67
CA ARG A 291 0.41 -5.30 -20.51
C ARG A 291 -0.19 -6.25 -19.48
N ASP A 292 0.48 -7.38 -19.26
CA ASP A 292 0.20 -8.27 -18.14
C ASP A 292 0.38 -7.46 -16.84
N ILE A 293 -0.73 -7.31 -16.10
CA ILE A 293 -0.75 -6.70 -14.76
C ILE A 293 -0.63 -7.83 -13.75
#